data_455b224b08c89ec66e9ee2181770cb88
#
_entry.id   455b224b08c89ec66e9ee2181770cb88
#
_cell.length_a   1.000
_cell.length_b   1.000
_cell.length_c   1.000
_cell.angle_alpha   90.00
_cell.angle_beta   90.00
_cell.angle_gamma   90.00
#
_symmetry.space_group_name_H-M   'P 1'
#
loop_
_entity.id
_entity.type
_entity.pdbx_description
1 polymer ?
#
loop_
_entity_poly.entity_id
_entity_poly.type
_entity_poly.pdbx_seq_one_letter_code
_entity_poly.pdbx_strand_id
1 'polypeptide(L)'
;MKIAVASDGNIVSAHFGHCEKFIIFENEENKIVKKEELKNPGHKPGFLPVFLYENGINVIIAGGMGGGAVDLFNQKGIGVIVGANGDSQVAAEGYFKGELKTTGSICHDHNHAD
;
A
#
# COMPACT_ATOMS: atom_id res chain seq x y z
N MET A 1 8.40 10.21 -4.51
CA MET A 1 7.64 9.31 -3.63
C MET A 1 7.20 8.08 -4.41
N LYS A 2 7.32 6.92 -3.81
CA LYS A 2 6.88 5.66 -4.42
C LYS A 2 5.73 5.07 -3.64
N ILE A 3 4.67 4.71 -4.36
CA ILE A 3 3.51 4.04 -3.80
C ILE A 3 3.42 2.64 -4.38
N ALA A 4 3.23 1.64 -3.52
CA ALA A 4 2.93 0.29 -3.97
C ALA A 4 1.44 0.04 -3.79
N VAL A 5 0.79 -0.50 -4.82
CA VAL A 5 -0.61 -0.91 -4.74
C VAL A 5 -0.66 -2.42 -4.87
N ALA A 6 -1.13 -3.08 -3.81
CA ALA A 6 -1.35 -4.53 -3.85
C ALA A 6 -2.44 -4.80 -4.87
N SER A 7 -2.16 -5.60 -5.89
CA SER A 7 -3.02 -5.69 -7.05
C SER A 7 -3.21 -7.12 -7.51
N ASP A 8 -4.41 -7.39 -8.01
CA ASP A 8 -4.73 -8.59 -8.78
C ASP A 8 -5.07 -8.10 -10.18
N GLY A 9 -4.21 -8.38 -11.14
CA GLY A 9 -4.29 -7.70 -12.43
C GLY A 9 -4.07 -6.21 -12.25
N ASN A 10 -5.01 -5.40 -12.69
CA ASN A 10 -4.96 -3.95 -12.53
C ASN A 10 -5.92 -3.43 -11.47
N ILE A 11 -6.43 -4.31 -10.63
CA ILE A 11 -7.42 -3.98 -9.61
C ILE A 11 -6.78 -4.11 -8.23
N VAL A 12 -7.13 -3.21 -7.31
CA VAL A 12 -6.64 -3.26 -5.93
C VAL A 12 -7.06 -4.60 -5.32
N SER A 13 -6.09 -5.33 -4.76
CA SER A 13 -6.37 -6.61 -4.13
C SER A 13 -7.05 -6.41 -2.79
N ALA A 14 -8.05 -7.25 -2.50
CA ALA A 14 -8.72 -7.26 -1.20
C ALA A 14 -7.82 -7.79 -0.09
N HIS A 15 -6.75 -8.52 -0.42
CA HIS A 15 -5.89 -9.19 0.55
C HIS A 15 -4.43 -8.91 0.26
N PHE A 16 -3.84 -8.04 1.04
CA PHE A 16 -2.46 -7.61 0.84
C PHE A 16 -1.49 -8.78 0.67
N GLY A 17 -1.54 -9.75 1.57
CA GLY A 17 -0.56 -10.84 1.58
C GLY A 17 -0.71 -11.82 0.43
N HIS A 18 -1.87 -11.87 -0.20
CA HIS A 18 -2.18 -12.84 -1.25
C HIS A 18 -2.37 -12.20 -2.61
N CYS A 19 -1.96 -10.94 -2.77
CA CYS A 19 -2.09 -10.26 -4.06
C CYS A 19 -1.15 -10.90 -5.09
N GLU A 20 -1.51 -10.73 -6.36
CA GLU A 20 -0.70 -11.24 -7.46
C GLU A 20 0.63 -10.49 -7.55
N LYS A 21 0.57 -9.17 -7.43
CA LYS A 21 1.73 -8.33 -7.64
C LYS A 21 1.54 -6.99 -6.94
N PHE A 22 2.64 -6.24 -6.86
CA PHE A 22 2.60 -4.84 -6.41
C PHE A 22 2.88 -3.96 -7.62
N ILE A 23 1.97 -3.04 -7.92
CA ILE A 23 2.21 -2.05 -8.96
C ILE A 23 2.79 -0.83 -8.26
N ILE A 24 3.98 -0.42 -8.68
CA ILE A 24 4.71 0.67 -8.06
C ILE A 24 4.55 1.91 -8.92
N PHE A 25 4.07 2.98 -8.32
CA PHE A 25 3.91 4.26 -8.99
C PHE A 25 4.82 5.28 -8.35
N GLU A 26 5.58 5.99 -9.17
CA GLU A 26 6.42 7.07 -8.69
C GLU A 26 5.90 8.38 -9.24
N ASN A 27 5.84 9.42 -8.39
CA ASN A 27 5.28 10.70 -8.80
C ASN A 27 6.32 11.81 -8.79
N GLU A 28 6.04 12.85 -9.59
CA GLU A 28 6.59 14.19 -9.41
C GLU A 28 5.40 15.11 -9.22
N GLU A 29 5.30 15.72 -8.05
CA GLU A 29 4.14 16.52 -7.65
C GLU A 29 2.88 15.65 -7.72
N ASN A 30 1.89 16.02 -8.54
CA ASN A 30 0.64 15.27 -8.62
C ASN A 30 0.58 14.34 -9.82
N LYS A 31 1.70 14.13 -10.50
CA LYS A 31 1.72 13.32 -11.72
C LYS A 31 2.55 12.07 -11.53
N ILE A 32 2.03 10.96 -12.04
CA ILE A 32 2.76 9.71 -12.08
C ILE A 32 3.75 9.79 -13.24
N VAL A 33 5.03 9.63 -12.94
CA VAL A 33 6.09 9.70 -13.93
C VAL A 33 6.73 8.35 -14.21
N LYS A 34 6.45 7.34 -13.37
CA LYS A 34 7.01 6.01 -13.57
C LYS A 34 6.06 4.98 -12.99
N LYS A 35 5.94 3.85 -13.70
CA LYS A 35 5.14 2.71 -13.26
C LYS A 35 5.94 1.45 -13.50
N GLU A 36 6.00 0.57 -12.49
CA GLU A 36 6.61 -0.73 -12.66
C GLU A 36 5.84 -1.75 -11.86
N GLU A 37 6.08 -3.03 -12.12
CA GLU A 37 5.37 -4.11 -11.45
C GLU A 37 6.37 -5.03 -10.79
N LEU A 38 6.09 -5.40 -9.53
CA LEU A 38 6.88 -6.37 -8.79
C LEU A 38 5.97 -7.55 -8.46
N LYS A 39 6.32 -8.72 -8.97
CA LYS A 39 5.58 -9.92 -8.63
C LYS A 39 5.68 -10.16 -7.13
N ASN A 40 4.56 -10.60 -6.52
CA ASN A 40 4.56 -10.94 -5.11
C ASN A 40 5.53 -12.10 -4.89
N PRO A 41 6.58 -11.93 -4.07
CA PRO A 41 7.61 -12.97 -3.90
C PRO A 41 7.17 -14.12 -3.00
N GLY A 42 5.98 -14.03 -2.40
CA GLY A 42 5.45 -15.05 -1.53
C GLY A 42 5.08 -14.50 -0.18
N HIS A 43 4.20 -15.23 0.50
CA HIS A 43 3.66 -14.77 1.79
C HIS A 43 4.38 -15.49 2.92
N LYS A 44 5.35 -14.82 3.53
CA LYS A 44 6.01 -15.27 4.76
C LYS A 44 5.78 -14.22 5.83
N PRO A 45 5.53 -14.62 7.08
CA PRO A 45 5.29 -13.63 8.14
C PRO A 45 6.41 -12.60 8.21
N GLY A 46 6.05 -11.32 8.15
CA GLY A 46 6.98 -10.21 8.28
C GLY A 46 7.84 -9.93 7.06
N PHE A 47 7.76 -10.75 6.01
CA PHE A 47 8.65 -10.62 4.86
C PHE A 47 8.27 -9.46 3.94
N LEU A 48 6.98 -9.33 3.61
CA LEU A 48 6.57 -8.32 2.62
C LEU A 48 6.84 -6.88 3.05
N PRO A 49 6.63 -6.51 4.33
CA PRO A 49 7.02 -5.16 4.75
C PRO A 49 8.52 -4.87 4.55
N VAL A 50 9.38 -5.84 4.83
CA VAL A 50 10.81 -5.68 4.59
C VAL A 50 11.10 -5.56 3.10
N PHE A 51 10.49 -6.42 2.30
CA PHE A 51 10.66 -6.42 0.84
C PHE A 51 10.29 -5.06 0.23
N LEU A 52 9.15 -4.53 0.62
CA LEU A 52 8.70 -3.25 0.08
C LEU A 52 9.55 -2.10 0.62
N TYR A 53 9.95 -2.16 1.88
CA TYR A 53 10.84 -1.15 2.44
C TYR A 53 12.15 -1.09 1.67
N GLU A 54 12.73 -2.26 1.34
CA GLU A 54 13.99 -2.34 0.61
C GLU A 54 13.85 -1.85 -0.83
N ASN A 55 12.64 -1.86 -1.36
CA ASN A 55 12.36 -1.33 -2.69
C ASN A 55 12.01 0.17 -2.67
N GLY A 56 12.17 0.82 -1.52
CA GLY A 56 11.99 2.27 -1.44
C GLY A 56 10.55 2.74 -1.38
N ILE A 57 9.62 1.86 -0.99
CA ILE A 57 8.20 2.19 -0.97
C ILE A 57 7.91 3.11 0.21
N ASN A 58 7.19 4.19 -0.04
CA ASN A 58 6.78 5.15 0.99
C ASN A 58 5.37 4.90 1.50
N VAL A 59 4.48 4.36 0.64
CA VAL A 59 3.08 4.12 1.00
C VAL A 59 2.63 2.82 0.36
N ILE A 60 1.86 2.01 1.09
CA ILE A 60 1.23 0.79 0.58
C ILE A 60 -0.29 0.97 0.58
N ILE A 61 -0.92 0.61 -0.54
CA ILE A 61 -2.37 0.67 -0.70
C ILE A 61 -2.88 -0.74 -0.93
N ALA A 62 -3.93 -1.11 -0.20
CA ALA A 62 -4.57 -2.41 -0.34
C ALA A 62 -6.03 -2.32 0.05
N GLY A 63 -6.83 -3.33 -0.32
CA GLY A 63 -8.21 -3.42 0.13
C GLY A 63 -8.30 -3.85 1.57
N GLY A 64 -7.47 -4.82 1.97
CA GLY A 64 -7.42 -5.29 3.35
C GLY A 64 -6.01 -5.71 3.73
N MET A 65 -5.72 -5.63 5.03
CA MET A 65 -4.40 -5.98 5.54
C MET A 65 -4.52 -6.37 7.01
N GLY A 66 -3.81 -7.41 7.40
CA GLY A 66 -3.80 -7.82 8.80
C GLY A 66 -3.08 -6.81 9.70
N GLY A 67 -3.50 -6.76 10.98
CA GLY A 67 -2.94 -5.80 11.93
C GLY A 67 -1.44 -5.93 12.11
N GLY A 68 -0.91 -7.15 12.07
CA GLY A 68 0.53 -7.36 12.19
C GLY A 68 1.31 -6.71 11.06
N ALA A 69 0.80 -6.81 9.83
CA ALA A 69 1.44 -6.16 8.70
C ALA A 69 1.37 -4.64 8.82
N VAL A 70 0.22 -4.12 9.22
CA VAL A 70 0.06 -2.67 9.42
C VAL A 70 1.09 -2.17 10.42
N ASP A 71 1.26 -2.88 11.54
CA ASP A 71 2.23 -2.48 12.55
C ASP A 71 3.66 -2.48 12.02
N LEU A 72 4.01 -3.49 11.23
CA LEU A 72 5.36 -3.57 10.67
C LEU A 72 5.63 -2.43 9.68
N PHE A 73 4.65 -2.09 8.85
CA PHE A 73 4.79 -0.94 7.96
C PHE A 73 4.95 0.35 8.75
N ASN A 74 4.15 0.52 9.79
CA ASN A 74 4.24 1.72 10.63
C ASN A 74 5.62 1.83 11.28
N GLN A 75 6.18 0.72 11.75
CA GLN A 75 7.52 0.72 12.35
C GLN A 75 8.59 1.15 11.35
N LYS A 76 8.36 0.90 10.06
CA LYS A 76 9.31 1.26 9.01
C LYS A 76 9.04 2.63 8.42
N GLY A 77 8.06 3.34 8.94
CA GLY A 77 7.71 4.66 8.43
C GLY A 77 6.96 4.65 7.11
N ILE A 78 6.40 3.50 6.73
CA ILE A 78 5.62 3.38 5.50
C ILE A 78 4.15 3.65 5.82
N GLY A 79 3.53 4.58 5.10
CA GLY A 79 2.12 4.86 5.27
C GLY A 79 1.27 3.72 4.74
N VAL A 80 0.12 3.49 5.39
CA VAL A 80 -0.77 2.38 5.02
C VAL A 80 -2.15 2.92 4.70
N ILE A 81 -2.70 2.49 3.56
CA ILE A 81 -4.08 2.76 3.19
C ILE A 81 -4.77 1.42 2.98
N VAL A 82 -5.84 1.20 3.73
CA VAL A 82 -6.69 0.03 3.56
C VAL A 82 -8.09 0.49 3.18
N GLY A 83 -8.89 -0.44 2.65
CA GLY A 83 -10.24 -0.11 2.20
C GLY A 83 -10.29 0.45 0.79
N ALA A 84 -9.18 0.48 0.08
CA ALA A 84 -9.17 0.91 -1.31
C ALA A 84 -9.77 -0.18 -2.20
N ASN A 85 -10.31 0.22 -3.34
CA ASN A 85 -10.87 -0.72 -4.30
C ASN A 85 -10.79 -0.11 -5.69
N GLY A 86 -11.15 -0.91 -6.70
CA GLY A 86 -11.16 -0.44 -8.07
C GLY A 86 -9.78 -0.47 -8.71
N ASP A 87 -9.61 0.35 -9.72
CA ASP A 87 -8.38 0.37 -10.52
C ASP A 87 -7.19 0.83 -9.69
N SER A 88 -6.08 0.09 -9.79
CA SER A 88 -4.89 0.37 -8.98
C SER A 88 -4.28 1.73 -9.30
N GLN A 89 -4.23 2.11 -10.57
CA GLN A 89 -3.68 3.42 -10.94
C GLN A 89 -4.55 4.56 -10.45
N VAL A 90 -5.88 4.39 -10.54
CA VAL A 90 -6.80 5.40 -10.02
C VAL A 90 -6.60 5.59 -8.52
N ALA A 91 -6.39 4.50 -7.79
CA ALA A 91 -6.12 4.59 -6.36
C ALA A 91 -4.83 5.37 -6.08
N ALA A 92 -3.76 5.09 -6.83
CA ALA A 92 -2.51 5.81 -6.66
C ALA A 92 -2.66 7.29 -7.00
N GLU A 93 -3.36 7.60 -8.09
CA GLU A 93 -3.61 8.98 -8.48
C GLU A 93 -4.40 9.72 -7.40
N GLY A 94 -5.39 9.05 -6.82
CA GLY A 94 -6.18 9.64 -5.75
C GLY A 94 -5.31 10.00 -4.55
N TYR A 95 -4.35 9.15 -4.21
CA TYR A 95 -3.46 9.47 -3.12
C TYR A 95 -2.59 10.70 -3.45
N PHE A 96 -2.00 10.74 -4.66
CA PHE A 96 -1.13 11.86 -5.03
C PHE A 96 -1.89 13.18 -5.06
N LYS A 97 -3.20 13.14 -5.34
CA LYS A 97 -4.04 14.34 -5.34
C LYS A 97 -4.58 14.68 -3.96
N GLY A 98 -4.24 13.90 -2.94
CA GLY A 98 -4.71 14.14 -1.58
C GLY A 98 -6.12 13.64 -1.32
N GLU A 99 -6.68 12.82 -2.20
CA GLU A 99 -8.04 12.28 -2.04
C GLU A 99 -8.09 11.03 -1.20
N LEU A 100 -6.97 10.34 -1.03
CA LEU A 100 -6.84 9.18 -0.16
C LEU A 100 -5.86 9.50 0.94
N LYS A 101 -6.20 9.13 2.17
CA LYS A 101 -5.35 9.39 3.32
C LYS A 101 -4.97 8.08 3.99
N THR A 102 -3.80 8.05 4.61
CA THR A 102 -3.34 6.86 5.32
C THR A 102 -4.30 6.53 6.44
N THR A 103 -4.53 5.22 6.65
CA THR A 103 -5.47 4.74 7.64
C THR A 103 -4.81 3.97 8.77
N GLY A 104 -3.50 3.71 8.65
CA GLY A 104 -2.82 2.88 9.63
C GLY A 104 -2.87 3.44 11.03
N SER A 105 -2.80 4.76 11.18
CA SER A 105 -2.83 5.39 12.50
C SER A 105 -4.23 5.45 13.09
N ILE A 106 -5.26 5.23 12.30
CA ILE A 106 -6.66 5.34 12.75
C ILE A 106 -7.08 4.10 13.51
N CYS A 107 -6.48 3.01 13.21
CA CYS A 107 -6.88 1.72 13.77
C CYS A 107 -6.67 1.62 15.27
N HIS A 108 -6.21 2.65 15.85
CA HIS A 108 -5.94 2.67 17.26
C HIS A 108 -6.97 3.42 18.04
N ASP A 109 -7.33 3.84 17.78
CA ASP A 109 -8.17 4.44 18.23
C ASP A 109 -9.03 4.38 18.49
N HIS A 110 -8.55 4.21 18.34
CA HIS A 110 -9.34 4.16 18.20
C HIS A 110 -9.62 4.05 18.77
N ASN A 111 -9.53 4.10 19.19
CA ASN A 111 -9.93 3.87 19.27
C ASN A 111 -10.00 3.98 19.67
N HIS A 112 -9.87 4.26 19.95
CA HIS A 112 -10.18 4.27 19.80
C HIS A 112 -10.45 4.60 19.96
N ALA A 113 -10.60 4.91 20.52
CA ALA A 113 -10.88 5.07 20.19
C ALA A 113 -10.95 5.20 20.26
N ASP A 114 -10.78 5.34 20.44
CA ASP A 114 -10.90 5.19 19.98
C ASP A 114 -10.96 5.07 19.93
#